data_f14d578bd0df1de05223474d0396bb84
#
_entry.id   f14d578bd0df1de05223474d0396bb84
#
_cell.length_a   1.000
_cell.length_b   1.000
_cell.length_c   1.000
_cell.angle_alpha   90.00
_cell.angle_beta   90.00
_cell.angle_gamma   90.00
#
_symmetry.space_group_name_H-M   'P 1'
#
loop_
_entity.id
_entity.type
_entity.pdbx_description
1 polymer ?
#
loop_
_entity_poly.entity_id
_entity_poly.type
_entity_poly.pdbx_seq_one_letter_code
_entity_poly.pdbx_strand_id
1 'polypeptide(L)'
;MTDRHAAAGGHRFAPWKTGEFFVIAGPCAIESREFALETAEALRGIFAAAGVRFIYKSSFDKANRTSGGAFRGVGMAAGLDILAEVRERLGVPVLTDVHTPEQAAPVAAVVDMLQTPAFLCRQTDFIGAVAATGKPVNIKKGQFLAPWDMAKVADKARAAATAAGVDSDGILVCERGTSFGYGNLVVDMRGLSIMAETSGCPVVFDATHSVQLPGAAGDSSGGERKHAPALARAAVATGAVSGLFIETHPDPDKAPCDGPNMLPFDWLPGLLDSLKAIRAAVSH
;
A
#
# COMPACT_ATOMS: atom_id res chain seq x y z
N MET A 1 -1.69 38.89 6.98
CA MET A 1 -2.48 37.66 7.21
C MET A 1 -1.48 36.55 7.40
N THR A 2 -1.42 36.04 8.57
CA THR A 2 -0.32 35.29 9.16
C THR A 2 -0.25 33.85 8.69
N ASP A 3 0.92 33.54 8.23
CA ASP A 3 1.48 32.21 7.94
C ASP A 3 1.26 31.23 9.11
N ARG A 4 0.33 30.26 8.99
CA ARG A 4 0.02 29.25 10.01
C ARG A 4 0.37 27.83 9.58
N HIS A 5 1.27 27.64 8.61
CA HIS A 5 1.70 26.32 8.17
C HIS A 5 3.20 26.06 8.26
N ALA A 6 3.87 26.67 9.26
CA ALA A 6 5.25 26.32 9.57
C ALA A 6 5.31 25.53 10.89
N ALA A 7 5.88 24.32 10.81
CA ALA A 7 6.49 23.53 11.88
C ALA A 7 5.57 22.81 12.88
N ALA A 8 5.15 21.60 12.51
CA ALA A 8 5.21 20.51 13.47
C ALA A 8 6.34 19.56 12.98
N GLY A 9 7.51 19.68 13.57
CA GLY A 9 8.64 18.76 13.38
C GLY A 9 8.36 17.41 14.04
N GLY A 10 7.29 16.72 13.59
CA GLY A 10 7.01 15.34 13.94
C GLY A 10 7.96 14.42 13.17
N HIS A 11 8.58 13.48 13.85
CA HIS A 11 9.39 12.43 13.22
C HIS A 11 8.62 11.84 12.02
N ARG A 12 9.20 12.02 10.81
CA ARG A 12 8.64 11.50 9.57
C ARG A 12 8.42 10.00 9.76
N PHE A 13 7.20 9.51 9.52
CA PHE A 13 6.91 8.08 9.62
C PHE A 13 7.76 7.31 8.61
N ALA A 14 8.75 6.59 9.10
CA ALA A 14 9.71 5.87 8.25
C ALA A 14 10.23 4.61 8.97
N PRO A 15 9.35 3.64 9.34
CA PRO A 15 9.75 2.44 10.09
C PRO A 15 10.78 1.59 9.36
N TRP A 16 10.82 1.63 8.03
CA TRP A 16 11.85 0.93 7.25
C TRP A 16 13.27 1.45 7.49
N LYS A 17 13.45 2.71 7.94
CA LYS A 17 14.78 3.25 8.28
C LYS A 17 15.31 2.70 9.61
N THR A 18 14.42 2.29 10.50
CA THR A 18 14.77 1.72 11.82
C THR A 18 14.71 0.19 11.85
N GLY A 19 14.34 -0.45 10.74
CA GLY A 19 14.11 -1.88 10.67
C GLY A 19 12.82 -2.36 11.37
N GLU A 20 11.96 -1.43 11.80
CA GLU A 20 10.68 -1.77 12.39
C GLU A 20 9.72 -2.32 11.33
N PHE A 21 9.04 -3.41 11.67
CA PHE A 21 7.99 -3.97 10.83
C PHE A 21 6.75 -3.09 10.85
N PHE A 22 6.13 -2.92 9.70
CA PHE A 22 4.93 -2.10 9.57
C PHE A 22 3.89 -2.76 8.66
N VAL A 23 2.64 -2.34 8.79
CA VAL A 23 1.56 -2.78 7.90
C VAL A 23 0.81 -1.57 7.35
N ILE A 24 0.64 -1.56 6.03
CA ILE A 24 -0.26 -0.67 5.33
C ILE A 24 -1.60 -1.40 5.26
N ALA A 25 -2.66 -0.88 5.88
CA ALA A 25 -3.94 -1.55 5.91
C ALA A 25 -5.12 -0.57 5.85
N GLY A 26 -6.25 -1.05 5.32
CA GLY A 26 -7.49 -0.31 5.25
C GLY A 26 -8.41 -0.81 4.13
N PRO A 27 -9.60 -0.24 3.98
CA PRO A 27 -10.53 -0.61 2.92
C PRO A 27 -10.01 -0.23 1.54
N CYS A 28 -10.46 -0.98 0.53
CA CYS A 28 -10.06 -0.79 -0.87
C CYS A 28 -10.23 0.65 -1.33
N ALA A 29 -11.37 1.28 -1.03
CA ALA A 29 -11.69 2.66 -1.38
C ALA A 29 -12.42 3.37 -0.22
N ILE A 30 -12.40 4.70 -0.23
CA ILE A 30 -13.19 5.52 0.68
C ILE A 30 -14.67 5.39 0.28
N GLU A 31 -15.49 4.87 1.18
CA GLU A 31 -16.92 4.67 0.96
C GLU A 31 -17.73 5.89 1.42
N SER A 32 -17.42 6.38 2.61
CA SER A 32 -17.93 7.64 3.17
C SER A 32 -16.94 8.20 4.18
N ARG A 33 -17.17 9.43 4.65
CA ARG A 33 -16.39 10.07 5.73
C ARG A 33 -16.52 9.29 7.03
N GLU A 34 -17.72 8.95 7.42
CA GLU A 34 -18.03 8.22 8.66
C GLU A 34 -17.35 6.85 8.64
N PHE A 35 -17.52 6.11 7.56
CA PHE A 35 -16.92 4.80 7.39
C PHE A 35 -15.37 4.84 7.44
N ALA A 36 -14.75 5.84 6.82
CA ALA A 36 -13.30 6.00 6.87
C ALA A 36 -12.79 6.27 8.29
N LEU A 37 -13.48 7.11 9.07
CA LEU A 37 -13.10 7.38 10.46
C LEU A 37 -13.30 6.16 11.35
N GLU A 38 -14.43 5.47 11.25
CA GLU A 38 -14.74 4.27 12.03
C GLU A 38 -13.76 3.13 11.75
N THR A 39 -13.47 2.88 10.48
CA THR A 39 -12.52 1.83 10.09
C THR A 39 -11.09 2.17 10.49
N ALA A 40 -10.66 3.42 10.35
CA ALA A 40 -9.34 3.84 10.79
C ALA A 40 -9.16 3.76 12.31
N GLU A 41 -10.18 4.13 13.09
CA GLU A 41 -10.19 4.00 14.56
C GLU A 41 -10.11 2.53 14.99
N ALA A 42 -10.93 1.66 14.41
CA ALA A 42 -10.92 0.23 14.69
C ALA A 42 -9.55 -0.40 14.39
N LEU A 43 -8.99 -0.11 13.22
CA LEU A 43 -7.66 -0.60 12.83
C LEU A 43 -6.57 -0.04 13.73
N ARG A 44 -6.61 1.25 14.10
CA ARG A 44 -5.69 1.83 15.07
C ARG A 44 -5.68 1.03 16.37
N GLY A 45 -6.85 0.66 16.89
CA GLY A 45 -6.99 -0.17 18.09
C GLY A 45 -6.37 -1.56 17.92
N ILE A 46 -6.66 -2.26 16.82
CA ILE A 46 -6.14 -3.59 16.52
C ILE A 46 -4.59 -3.57 16.43
N PHE A 47 -4.03 -2.64 15.66
CA PHE A 47 -2.58 -2.56 15.47
C PHE A 47 -1.84 -2.08 16.72
N ALA A 48 -2.43 -1.17 17.51
CA ALA A 48 -1.89 -0.74 18.79
C ALA A 48 -1.84 -1.89 19.80
N ALA A 49 -2.91 -2.69 19.89
CA ALA A 49 -2.95 -3.87 20.75
C ALA A 49 -1.89 -4.93 20.35
N ALA A 50 -1.65 -5.08 19.05
CA ALA A 50 -0.61 -5.97 18.54
C ALA A 50 0.82 -5.41 18.69
N GLY A 51 0.97 -4.11 18.97
CA GLY A 51 2.28 -3.43 18.98
C GLY A 51 2.95 -3.37 17.60
N VAL A 52 2.16 -3.25 16.52
CA VAL A 52 2.65 -3.20 15.14
C VAL A 52 2.41 -1.81 14.55
N ARG A 53 3.42 -1.25 13.88
CA ARG A 53 3.30 0.03 13.19
C ARG A 53 2.28 -0.07 12.06
N PHE A 54 1.45 0.95 11.94
CA PHE A 54 0.30 0.95 11.04
C PHE A 54 0.23 2.24 10.23
N ILE A 55 -0.13 2.09 8.94
CA ILE A 55 -0.47 3.18 8.02
C ILE A 55 -1.88 2.91 7.51
N TYR A 56 -2.80 3.83 7.73
CA TYR A 56 -4.15 3.72 7.16
C TYR A 56 -4.11 3.97 5.65
N LYS A 57 -4.66 3.04 4.88
CA LYS A 57 -4.76 3.15 3.42
C LYS A 57 -6.21 3.12 2.98
N SER A 58 -6.61 4.09 2.17
CA SER A 58 -7.82 3.98 1.37
C SER A 58 -7.69 4.81 0.09
N SER A 59 -8.29 4.35 -1.02
CA SER A 59 -8.21 5.05 -2.32
C SER A 59 -9.36 6.05 -2.45
N PHE A 60 -9.07 7.24 -2.93
CA PHE A 60 -10.11 8.22 -3.28
C PHE A 60 -10.76 7.94 -4.64
N ASP A 61 -10.05 7.19 -5.50
CA ASP A 61 -10.51 6.77 -6.83
C ASP A 61 -9.94 5.40 -7.19
N LYS A 62 -10.70 4.61 -7.93
CA LYS A 62 -10.30 3.35 -8.56
C LYS A 62 -10.30 3.53 -10.08
N ALA A 63 -9.21 4.14 -10.60
CA ALA A 63 -9.12 4.55 -12.00
C ALA A 63 -9.05 3.39 -13.01
N ASN A 64 -8.70 2.16 -12.58
CA ASN A 64 -8.45 0.99 -13.43
C ASN A 64 -9.50 -0.11 -13.29
N ARG A 65 -10.78 0.26 -13.09
CA ARG A 65 -11.89 -0.70 -13.02
C ARG A 65 -12.10 -1.46 -14.33
N THR A 66 -12.47 -2.74 -14.23
CA THR A 66 -12.85 -3.57 -15.39
C THR A 66 -14.10 -3.04 -16.07
N SER A 67 -15.12 -2.64 -15.30
CA SER A 67 -16.37 -2.05 -15.81
C SER A 67 -16.41 -0.54 -15.59
N GLY A 68 -16.78 0.22 -16.61
CA GLY A 68 -16.91 1.68 -16.55
C GLY A 68 -18.01 2.17 -15.59
N GLY A 69 -19.00 1.33 -15.25
CA GLY A 69 -20.06 1.63 -14.28
C GLY A 69 -19.76 1.22 -12.84
N ALA A 70 -18.60 0.62 -12.55
CA ALA A 70 -18.23 0.18 -11.22
C ALA A 70 -17.97 1.37 -10.27
N PHE A 71 -18.16 1.12 -8.97
CA PHE A 71 -17.84 2.11 -7.92
C PHE A 71 -16.39 2.56 -8.00
N ARG A 72 -16.16 3.86 -8.07
CA ARG A 72 -14.83 4.45 -8.20
C ARG A 72 -14.31 5.11 -6.93
N GLY A 73 -15.15 5.41 -5.97
CA GLY A 73 -14.77 6.18 -4.78
C GLY A 73 -15.43 7.57 -4.76
N VAL A 74 -14.99 8.40 -3.82
CA VAL A 74 -15.57 9.74 -3.57
C VAL A 74 -14.91 10.86 -4.38
N GLY A 75 -13.87 10.55 -5.16
CA GLY A 75 -13.09 11.53 -5.90
C GLY A 75 -11.99 12.20 -5.06
N MET A 76 -11.04 12.86 -5.75
CA MET A 76 -9.80 13.33 -5.12
C MET A 76 -10.06 14.40 -4.04
N ALA A 77 -10.84 15.45 -4.32
CA ALA A 77 -11.03 16.55 -3.36
C ALA A 77 -11.64 16.06 -2.04
N ALA A 78 -12.81 15.40 -2.13
CA ALA A 78 -13.48 14.86 -0.94
C ALA A 78 -12.63 13.78 -0.23
N GLY A 79 -11.94 12.93 -1.01
CA GLY A 79 -11.08 11.89 -0.45
C GLY A 79 -9.89 12.44 0.32
N LEU A 80 -9.26 13.51 -0.16
CA LEU A 80 -8.16 14.17 0.54
C LEU A 80 -8.63 14.85 1.83
N ASP A 81 -9.79 15.49 1.84
CA ASP A 81 -10.38 16.06 3.06
C ASP A 81 -10.64 14.99 4.12
N ILE A 82 -11.16 13.83 3.70
CA ILE A 82 -11.41 12.70 4.60
C ILE A 82 -10.09 12.13 5.15
N LEU A 83 -9.08 11.93 4.31
CA LEU A 83 -7.78 11.42 4.75
C LEU A 83 -7.05 12.39 5.67
N ALA A 84 -7.15 13.71 5.42
CA ALA A 84 -6.64 14.72 6.33
C ALA A 84 -7.30 14.63 7.72
N GLU A 85 -8.62 14.47 7.75
CA GLU A 85 -9.36 14.32 9.00
C GLU A 85 -8.98 13.03 9.76
N VAL A 86 -8.85 11.89 9.08
CA VAL A 86 -8.36 10.64 9.68
C VAL A 86 -6.99 10.87 10.32
N ARG A 87 -6.06 11.49 9.58
CA ARG A 87 -4.71 11.79 10.05
C ARG A 87 -4.70 12.70 11.29
N GLU A 88 -5.46 13.78 11.24
CA GLU A 88 -5.48 14.79 12.31
C GLU A 88 -6.17 14.30 13.57
N ARG A 89 -7.34 13.64 13.42
CA ARG A 89 -8.14 13.21 14.59
C ARG A 89 -7.59 11.97 15.25
N LEU A 90 -7.06 11.03 14.47
CA LEU A 90 -6.63 9.74 14.99
C LEU A 90 -5.10 9.64 15.19
N GLY A 91 -4.34 10.59 14.67
CA GLY A 91 -2.89 10.59 14.79
C GLY A 91 -2.23 9.43 14.08
N VAL A 92 -2.88 8.84 13.05
CA VAL A 92 -2.34 7.74 12.25
C VAL A 92 -1.80 8.27 10.92
N PRO A 93 -0.65 7.80 10.43
CA PRO A 93 -0.21 8.13 9.09
C PRO A 93 -1.17 7.57 8.04
N VAL A 94 -1.35 8.31 6.95
CA VAL A 94 -2.28 7.95 5.87
C VAL A 94 -1.58 7.80 4.53
N LEU A 95 -2.11 6.88 3.72
CA LEU A 95 -1.65 6.58 2.38
C LEU A 95 -2.83 6.51 1.41
N THR A 96 -2.64 7.05 0.20
CA THR A 96 -3.54 6.81 -0.93
C THR A 96 -2.77 6.62 -2.23
N ASP A 97 -3.39 5.99 -3.21
CA ASP A 97 -2.83 5.85 -4.55
C ASP A 97 -3.13 7.08 -5.42
N VAL A 98 -2.20 7.37 -6.32
CA VAL A 98 -2.30 8.40 -7.36
C VAL A 98 -2.25 7.75 -8.74
N HIS A 99 -2.87 8.37 -9.75
CA HIS A 99 -3.06 7.74 -11.06
C HIS A 99 -2.52 8.59 -12.22
N THR A 100 -2.29 9.89 -12.00
CA THR A 100 -1.70 10.81 -12.98
C THR A 100 -0.61 11.67 -12.33
N PRO A 101 0.34 12.22 -13.12
CA PRO A 101 1.38 13.12 -12.60
C PRO A 101 0.82 14.33 -11.86
N GLU A 102 -0.30 14.89 -12.32
CA GLU A 102 -0.93 16.09 -11.75
C GLU A 102 -1.50 15.88 -10.36
N GLN A 103 -1.83 14.64 -10.02
CA GLN A 103 -2.32 14.27 -8.68
C GLN A 103 -1.20 14.21 -7.63
N ALA A 104 0.06 14.03 -8.05
CA ALA A 104 1.17 13.77 -7.12
C ALA A 104 1.35 14.89 -6.09
N ALA A 105 1.47 16.14 -6.53
CA ALA A 105 1.72 17.28 -5.63
C ALA A 105 0.54 17.56 -4.68
N PRO A 106 -0.73 17.69 -5.13
CA PRO A 106 -1.84 17.93 -4.22
C PRO A 106 -2.07 16.78 -3.23
N VAL A 107 -1.87 15.52 -3.64
CA VAL A 107 -1.99 14.37 -2.73
C VAL A 107 -0.85 14.38 -1.70
N ALA A 108 0.39 14.64 -2.12
CA ALA A 108 1.55 14.72 -1.23
C ALA A 108 1.43 15.81 -0.14
N ALA A 109 0.66 16.87 -0.40
CA ALA A 109 0.40 17.90 0.61
C ALA A 109 -0.43 17.38 1.80
N VAL A 110 -1.21 16.32 1.60
CA VAL A 110 -2.16 15.79 2.59
C VAL A 110 -1.65 14.50 3.23
N VAL A 111 -1.18 13.53 2.41
CA VAL A 111 -0.83 12.20 2.91
C VAL A 111 0.62 12.08 3.37
N ASP A 112 0.91 11.06 4.16
CA ASP A 112 2.25 10.75 4.66
C ASP A 112 3.03 9.86 3.70
N MET A 113 2.35 9.06 2.87
CA MET A 113 2.94 8.20 1.86
C MET A 113 2.03 8.14 0.63
N LEU A 114 2.63 8.17 -0.57
CA LEU A 114 1.92 7.93 -1.82
C LEU A 114 2.05 6.47 -2.24
N GLN A 115 1.13 6.01 -3.08
CA GLN A 115 1.24 4.71 -3.74
C GLN A 115 1.06 4.85 -5.26
N THR A 116 1.84 4.08 -6.01
CA THR A 116 1.63 3.96 -7.45
C THR A 116 0.99 2.61 -7.78
N PRO A 117 -0.08 2.58 -8.59
CA PRO A 117 -0.71 1.33 -9.02
C PRO A 117 0.23 0.47 -9.85
N ALA A 118 0.03 -0.85 -9.81
CA ALA A 118 0.88 -1.83 -10.48
C ALA A 118 0.97 -1.61 -12.01
N PHE A 119 -0.15 -1.27 -12.66
CA PHE A 119 -0.16 -1.05 -14.11
C PHE A 119 0.67 0.16 -14.55
N LEU A 120 0.89 1.14 -13.67
CA LEU A 120 1.59 2.39 -13.97
C LEU A 120 3.07 2.37 -13.55
N CYS A 121 3.56 1.27 -12.99
CA CYS A 121 4.90 1.19 -12.41
C CYS A 121 6.05 1.47 -13.40
N ARG A 122 5.82 1.35 -14.71
CA ARG A 122 6.82 1.64 -15.74
C ARG A 122 6.72 3.04 -16.37
N GLN A 123 5.66 3.79 -16.08
CA GLN A 123 5.43 5.12 -16.67
C GLN A 123 6.44 6.12 -16.10
N THR A 124 7.44 6.51 -16.90
CA THR A 124 8.60 7.29 -16.43
C THR A 124 8.19 8.63 -15.84
N ASP A 125 7.35 9.40 -16.55
CA ASP A 125 6.92 10.72 -16.11
C ASP A 125 6.05 10.65 -14.85
N PHE A 126 5.19 9.63 -14.75
CA PHE A 126 4.36 9.39 -13.58
C PHE A 126 5.20 9.03 -12.35
N ILE A 127 6.09 8.04 -12.45
CA ILE A 127 6.99 7.64 -11.36
C ILE A 127 7.87 8.82 -10.94
N GLY A 128 8.37 9.59 -11.92
CA GLY A 128 9.17 10.80 -11.66
C GLY A 128 8.39 11.86 -10.88
N ALA A 129 7.16 12.18 -11.31
CA ALA A 129 6.32 13.17 -10.63
C ALA A 129 6.01 12.77 -9.19
N VAL A 130 5.71 11.48 -8.94
CA VAL A 130 5.43 10.99 -7.60
C VAL A 130 6.67 11.05 -6.71
N ALA A 131 7.83 10.60 -7.19
CA ALA A 131 9.08 10.62 -6.43
C ALA A 131 9.58 12.05 -6.14
N ALA A 132 9.40 12.97 -7.08
CA ALA A 132 9.78 14.38 -6.94
C ALA A 132 9.02 15.13 -5.83
N THR A 133 7.94 14.57 -5.29
CA THR A 133 7.25 15.12 -4.11
C THR A 133 8.07 15.03 -2.83
N GLY A 134 9.09 14.19 -2.78
CA GLY A 134 9.90 13.91 -1.59
C GLY A 134 9.16 13.18 -0.47
N LYS A 135 7.92 12.76 -0.68
CA LYS A 135 7.19 11.88 0.25
C LYS A 135 7.61 10.43 0.03
N PRO A 136 7.50 9.56 1.04
CA PRO A 136 7.62 8.13 0.84
C PRO A 136 6.64 7.62 -0.21
N VAL A 137 7.08 6.63 -1.02
CA VAL A 137 6.27 6.07 -2.12
C VAL A 137 6.31 4.56 -2.07
N ASN A 138 5.15 3.92 -2.01
CA ASN A 138 4.99 2.48 -2.18
C ASN A 138 4.71 2.16 -3.65
N ILE A 139 5.72 1.67 -4.38
CA ILE A 139 5.62 1.38 -5.81
C ILE A 139 5.19 -0.07 -6.00
N LYS A 140 3.95 -0.30 -6.40
CA LYS A 140 3.43 -1.64 -6.70
C LYS A 140 4.10 -2.21 -7.94
N LYS A 141 4.68 -3.42 -7.84
CA LYS A 141 5.24 -4.14 -8.98
C LYS A 141 4.12 -4.55 -9.95
N GLY A 142 4.30 -4.28 -11.23
CA GLY A 142 3.41 -4.79 -12.28
C GLY A 142 3.43 -6.33 -12.32
N GLN A 143 2.26 -6.95 -12.57
CA GLN A 143 2.12 -8.39 -12.68
C GLN A 143 2.93 -8.99 -13.84
N PHE A 144 3.34 -8.14 -14.78
CA PHE A 144 4.13 -8.45 -15.96
C PHE A 144 5.64 -8.26 -15.78
N LEU A 145 6.10 -7.79 -14.61
CA LEU A 145 7.50 -7.53 -14.32
C LEU A 145 8.15 -8.69 -13.56
N ALA A 146 9.39 -8.99 -13.90
CA ALA A 146 10.25 -9.79 -13.05
C ALA A 146 10.69 -8.99 -11.80
N PRO A 147 11.04 -9.65 -10.68
CA PRO A 147 11.44 -8.96 -9.45
C PRO A 147 12.66 -8.04 -9.64
N TRP A 148 13.65 -8.44 -10.44
CA TRP A 148 14.86 -7.63 -10.74
C TRP A 148 14.58 -6.40 -11.60
N ASP A 149 13.47 -6.37 -12.35
CA ASP A 149 13.09 -5.20 -13.16
C ASP A 149 12.68 -4.01 -12.29
N MET A 150 12.32 -4.26 -11.02
CA MET A 150 12.00 -3.20 -10.08
C MET A 150 13.20 -2.31 -9.74
N ALA A 151 14.43 -2.78 -9.93
CA ALA A 151 15.62 -1.94 -9.85
C ALA A 151 15.54 -0.75 -10.80
N LYS A 152 15.14 -0.98 -12.07
CA LYS A 152 14.98 0.11 -13.06
C LYS A 152 13.88 1.10 -12.71
N VAL A 153 12.82 0.63 -12.07
CA VAL A 153 11.74 1.50 -11.58
C VAL A 153 12.23 2.36 -10.41
N ALA A 154 12.94 1.75 -9.44
CA ALA A 154 13.54 2.44 -8.32
C ALA A 154 14.59 3.47 -8.75
N ASP A 155 15.43 3.16 -9.75
CA ASP A 155 16.43 4.07 -10.30
C ASP A 155 15.79 5.31 -10.92
N LYS A 156 14.68 5.15 -11.66
CA LYS A 156 13.91 6.29 -12.20
C LYS A 156 13.37 7.19 -11.09
N ALA A 157 12.80 6.58 -10.03
CA ALA A 157 12.28 7.32 -8.89
C ALA A 157 13.40 8.08 -8.15
N ARG A 158 14.55 7.45 -7.90
CA ARG A 158 15.71 8.09 -7.26
C ARG A 158 16.26 9.24 -8.11
N ALA A 159 16.40 9.03 -9.42
CA ALA A 159 16.88 10.06 -10.33
C ALA A 159 15.96 11.30 -10.32
N ALA A 160 14.64 11.10 -10.32
CA ALA A 160 13.68 12.19 -10.26
C ALA A 160 13.69 12.91 -8.91
N ALA A 161 13.76 12.17 -7.79
CA ALA A 161 13.90 12.76 -6.45
C ALA A 161 15.18 13.60 -6.34
N THR A 162 16.32 13.06 -6.82
CA THR A 162 17.60 13.79 -6.85
C THR A 162 17.49 15.06 -7.70
N ALA A 163 16.90 14.99 -8.89
CA ALA A 163 16.71 16.15 -9.77
C ALA A 163 15.81 17.23 -9.13
N ALA A 164 14.85 16.82 -8.30
CA ALA A 164 13.98 17.71 -7.55
C ALA A 164 14.62 18.22 -6.24
N GLY A 165 15.80 17.75 -5.86
CA GLY A 165 16.48 18.13 -4.62
C GLY A 165 15.79 17.61 -3.34
N VAL A 166 15.09 16.48 -3.45
CA VAL A 166 14.35 15.88 -2.31
C VAL A 166 14.91 14.50 -1.92
N ASP A 167 14.52 14.05 -0.72
CA ASP A 167 14.95 12.76 -0.16
C ASP A 167 14.37 11.58 -0.98
N SER A 168 15.22 10.61 -1.32
CA SER A 168 14.85 9.38 -2.03
C SER A 168 14.82 8.12 -1.15
N ASP A 169 15.15 8.22 0.13
CA ASP A 169 15.20 7.07 1.05
C ASP A 169 13.84 6.45 1.34
N GLY A 170 12.77 7.16 0.99
CA GLY A 170 11.39 6.72 1.13
C GLY A 170 10.83 5.94 -0.07
N ILE A 171 11.66 5.47 -1.02
CA ILE A 171 11.21 4.66 -2.14
C ILE A 171 11.14 3.21 -1.72
N LEU A 172 9.92 2.65 -1.68
CA LEU A 172 9.63 1.25 -1.36
C LEU A 172 9.11 0.53 -2.60
N VAL A 173 9.40 -0.75 -2.72
CA VAL A 173 8.90 -1.61 -3.81
C VAL A 173 7.97 -2.67 -3.25
N CYS A 174 6.84 -2.93 -3.93
CA CYS A 174 5.79 -3.79 -3.40
C CYS A 174 5.48 -4.95 -4.35
N GLU A 175 5.75 -6.18 -3.89
CA GLU A 175 5.33 -7.42 -4.57
C GLU A 175 3.82 -7.64 -4.39
N ARG A 176 3.11 -8.08 -5.44
CA ARG A 176 1.68 -8.33 -5.45
C ARG A 176 1.23 -9.48 -6.37
N GLY A 177 2.15 -10.34 -6.72
CA GLY A 177 1.92 -11.46 -7.64
C GLY A 177 2.29 -11.13 -9.08
N THR A 178 2.59 -12.19 -9.81
CA THR A 178 2.92 -12.18 -11.24
C THR A 178 1.88 -12.98 -12.00
N SER A 179 1.48 -12.50 -13.18
CA SER A 179 0.52 -13.18 -14.04
C SER A 179 1.00 -14.58 -14.42
N PHE A 180 0.14 -15.57 -14.22
CA PHE A 180 0.39 -16.97 -14.56
C PHE A 180 -0.77 -17.52 -15.39
N GLY A 181 -0.60 -17.57 -16.70
CA GLY A 181 -1.69 -17.86 -17.61
C GLY A 181 -2.76 -16.75 -17.64
N TYR A 182 -4.01 -17.14 -17.85
CA TYR A 182 -5.16 -16.22 -17.90
C TYR A 182 -5.85 -16.13 -16.54
N GLY A 183 -5.94 -14.93 -15.99
CA GLY A 183 -6.78 -14.66 -14.82
C GLY A 183 -6.27 -15.25 -13.49
N ASN A 184 -4.98 -15.64 -13.41
CA ASN A 184 -4.38 -16.13 -12.17
C ASN A 184 -3.07 -15.40 -11.86
N LEU A 185 -2.70 -15.38 -10.58
CA LEU A 185 -1.46 -14.81 -10.07
C LEU A 185 -0.71 -15.84 -9.23
N VAL A 186 0.61 -15.80 -9.30
CA VAL A 186 1.48 -16.56 -8.40
C VAL A 186 2.52 -15.62 -7.78
N VAL A 187 2.98 -15.99 -6.58
CA VAL A 187 4.08 -15.30 -5.90
C VAL A 187 5.26 -16.25 -5.82
N ASP A 188 6.38 -15.85 -6.41
CA ASP A 188 7.67 -16.48 -6.14
C ASP A 188 8.28 -15.82 -4.89
N MET A 189 8.32 -16.54 -3.77
CA MET A 189 8.86 -16.01 -2.51
C MET A 189 10.35 -15.64 -2.60
N ARG A 190 11.11 -16.24 -3.52
CA ARG A 190 12.50 -15.83 -3.83
C ARG A 190 12.56 -14.41 -4.40
N GLY A 191 11.49 -14.01 -5.10
CA GLY A 191 11.36 -12.69 -5.70
C GLY A 191 11.45 -11.54 -4.70
N LEU A 192 11.10 -11.78 -3.43
CA LEU A 192 11.20 -10.79 -2.36
C LEU A 192 12.66 -10.43 -2.05
N SER A 193 13.51 -11.44 -1.86
CA SER A 193 14.96 -11.25 -1.66
C SER A 193 15.62 -10.66 -2.91
N ILE A 194 15.31 -11.20 -4.10
CA ILE A 194 15.83 -10.69 -5.38
C ILE A 194 15.49 -9.19 -5.53
N MET A 195 14.26 -8.81 -5.23
CA MET A 195 13.80 -7.43 -5.36
C MET A 195 14.50 -6.51 -4.35
N ALA A 196 14.69 -6.97 -3.10
CA ALA A 196 15.45 -6.24 -2.08
C ALA A 196 16.90 -6.01 -2.51
N GLU A 197 17.59 -7.07 -2.93
CA GLU A 197 18.99 -7.05 -3.34
C GLU A 197 19.23 -6.19 -4.58
N THR A 198 18.39 -6.36 -5.61
CA THR A 198 18.61 -5.67 -6.90
C THR A 198 18.17 -4.20 -6.88
N SER A 199 17.11 -3.86 -6.15
CA SER A 199 16.63 -2.48 -6.07
C SER A 199 17.27 -1.68 -4.94
N GLY A 200 17.79 -2.34 -3.89
CA GLY A 200 18.26 -1.68 -2.67
C GLY A 200 17.16 -0.94 -1.92
N CYS A 201 15.88 -1.27 -2.18
CA CYS A 201 14.72 -0.64 -1.55
C CYS A 201 14.13 -1.54 -0.46
N PRO A 202 13.51 -0.96 0.57
CA PRO A 202 12.62 -1.72 1.45
C PRO A 202 11.49 -2.39 0.65
N VAL A 203 11.23 -3.67 0.94
CA VAL A 203 10.22 -4.47 0.24
C VAL A 203 8.96 -4.55 1.06
N VAL A 204 7.83 -4.25 0.43
CA VAL A 204 6.48 -4.49 0.96
C VAL A 204 5.88 -5.67 0.23
N PHE A 205 5.19 -6.55 0.93
CA PHE A 205 4.44 -7.63 0.32
C PHE A 205 2.93 -7.38 0.44
N ASP A 206 2.25 -7.31 -0.69
CA ASP A 206 0.79 -7.20 -0.77
C ASP A 206 0.15 -8.58 -0.71
N ALA A 207 -0.33 -8.95 0.47
CA ALA A 207 -0.92 -10.26 0.69
C ALA A 207 -2.30 -10.43 0.03
N THR A 208 -3.07 -9.34 -0.04
CA THR A 208 -4.47 -9.38 -0.51
C THR A 208 -4.59 -9.36 -2.02
N HIS A 209 -3.79 -8.55 -2.71
CA HIS A 209 -3.80 -8.56 -4.18
C HIS A 209 -3.02 -9.74 -4.78
N SER A 210 -2.19 -10.42 -4.02
CA SER A 210 -1.49 -11.65 -4.47
C SER A 210 -2.42 -12.85 -4.66
N VAL A 211 -3.62 -12.81 -4.07
CA VAL A 211 -4.65 -13.85 -4.21
C VAL A 211 -5.83 -13.41 -5.08
N GLN A 212 -5.68 -12.28 -5.78
CA GLN A 212 -6.67 -11.79 -6.73
C GLN A 212 -6.75 -12.71 -7.96
N LEU A 213 -7.96 -12.90 -8.46
CA LEU A 213 -8.24 -13.57 -9.73
C LEU A 213 -8.73 -12.52 -10.73
N PRO A 214 -7.84 -11.90 -11.52
CA PRO A 214 -8.21 -10.82 -12.43
C PRO A 214 -9.28 -11.29 -13.44
N GLY A 215 -10.41 -10.56 -13.50
CA GLY A 215 -11.49 -10.84 -14.45
C GLY A 215 -12.33 -12.10 -14.18
N ALA A 216 -12.08 -12.84 -13.09
CA ALA A 216 -12.77 -14.12 -12.85
C ALA A 216 -14.27 -13.99 -12.54
N ALA A 217 -14.74 -12.80 -12.13
CA ALA A 217 -16.16 -12.51 -11.85
C ALA A 217 -16.82 -11.69 -12.97
N GLY A 218 -16.30 -11.73 -14.20
CA GLY A 218 -16.82 -10.98 -15.34
C GLY A 218 -16.52 -9.49 -15.22
N ASP A 219 -17.45 -8.71 -14.66
CA ASP A 219 -17.30 -7.26 -14.50
C ASP A 219 -16.44 -6.82 -13.32
N SER A 220 -15.96 -7.77 -12.50
CA SER A 220 -15.11 -7.52 -11.33
C SER A 220 -14.01 -8.58 -11.19
N SER A 221 -13.01 -8.25 -10.39
CA SER A 221 -11.98 -9.23 -9.99
C SER A 221 -12.56 -10.19 -8.95
N GLY A 222 -12.33 -11.49 -9.13
CA GLY A 222 -12.48 -12.49 -8.09
C GLY A 222 -11.28 -12.52 -7.16
N GLY A 223 -11.31 -13.40 -6.16
CA GLY A 223 -10.19 -13.60 -5.26
C GLY A 223 -10.44 -14.69 -4.23
N GLU A 224 -9.35 -15.11 -3.60
CA GLU A 224 -9.36 -16.18 -2.62
C GLU A 224 -8.73 -15.74 -1.30
N ARG A 225 -9.40 -14.81 -0.57
CA ARG A 225 -8.92 -14.22 0.71
C ARG A 225 -8.38 -15.25 1.69
N LYS A 226 -8.92 -16.49 1.68
CA LYS A 226 -8.49 -17.58 2.56
C LYS A 226 -7.00 -17.92 2.48
N HIS A 227 -6.36 -17.61 1.34
CA HIS A 227 -4.93 -17.87 1.11
C HIS A 227 -4.02 -16.69 1.49
N ALA A 228 -4.55 -15.47 1.62
CA ALA A 228 -3.75 -14.29 1.92
C ALA A 228 -2.99 -14.41 3.26
N PRO A 229 -3.55 -14.95 4.36
CA PRO A 229 -2.80 -15.15 5.60
C PRO A 229 -1.62 -16.12 5.47
N ALA A 230 -1.75 -17.16 4.62
CA ALA A 230 -0.66 -18.11 4.39
C ALA A 230 0.49 -17.43 3.63
N LEU A 231 0.17 -16.67 2.57
CA LEU A 231 1.16 -15.93 1.80
C LEU A 231 1.83 -14.82 2.63
N ALA A 232 1.08 -14.11 3.49
CA ALA A 232 1.63 -13.12 4.39
C ALA A 232 2.70 -13.73 5.32
N ARG A 233 2.40 -14.88 5.94
CA ARG A 233 3.35 -15.62 6.79
C ARG A 233 4.56 -16.09 6.00
N ALA A 234 4.38 -16.65 4.82
CA ALA A 234 5.48 -17.10 3.96
C ALA A 234 6.38 -15.92 3.55
N ALA A 235 5.82 -14.78 3.19
CA ALA A 235 6.59 -13.59 2.85
C ALA A 235 7.42 -13.09 4.03
N VAL A 236 6.84 -13.00 5.24
CA VAL A 236 7.60 -12.58 6.44
C VAL A 236 8.68 -13.60 6.79
N ALA A 237 8.43 -14.91 6.59
CA ALA A 237 9.40 -15.97 6.84
C ALA A 237 10.65 -15.90 5.93
N THR A 238 10.59 -15.20 4.79
CA THR A 238 11.78 -14.96 3.95
C THR A 238 12.81 -14.05 4.61
N GLY A 239 12.42 -13.25 5.62
CA GLY A 239 13.26 -12.22 6.22
C GLY A 239 13.45 -10.98 5.35
N ALA A 240 13.02 -11.00 4.09
CA ALA A 240 13.30 -9.96 3.10
C ALA A 240 12.30 -8.79 3.11
N VAL A 241 11.14 -8.93 3.78
CA VAL A 241 10.10 -7.90 3.77
C VAL A 241 10.23 -6.94 4.96
N SER A 242 10.15 -5.65 4.67
CA SER A 242 10.10 -4.58 5.67
C SER A 242 8.67 -4.36 6.20
N GLY A 243 7.66 -4.67 5.38
CA GLY A 243 6.26 -4.49 5.75
C GLY A 243 5.30 -5.28 4.88
N LEU A 244 4.03 -5.26 5.28
CA LEU A 244 2.92 -5.85 4.52
C LEU A 244 1.93 -4.79 4.05
N PHE A 245 1.24 -5.10 2.97
CA PHE A 245 0.04 -4.40 2.53
C PHE A 245 -1.15 -5.37 2.62
N ILE A 246 -2.21 -4.94 3.30
CA ILE A 246 -3.40 -5.76 3.55
C ILE A 246 -4.65 -4.90 3.33
N GLU A 247 -5.42 -5.17 2.28
CA GLU A 247 -6.77 -4.61 2.23
C GLU A 247 -7.68 -5.38 3.19
N THR A 248 -8.43 -4.64 3.99
CA THR A 248 -9.26 -5.19 5.05
C THR A 248 -10.53 -4.36 5.25
N HIS A 249 -11.60 -5.01 5.66
CA HIS A 249 -12.91 -4.39 5.79
C HIS A 249 -13.69 -5.08 6.94
N PRO A 250 -14.53 -4.38 7.71
CA PRO A 250 -15.32 -5.01 8.79
C PRO A 250 -16.26 -6.10 8.26
N ASP A 251 -16.82 -5.93 7.06
CA ASP A 251 -17.65 -6.91 6.37
C ASP A 251 -17.27 -6.95 4.87
N PRO A 252 -16.24 -7.71 4.47
CA PRO A 252 -15.74 -7.72 3.11
C PRO A 252 -16.77 -8.08 2.05
N ASP A 253 -17.80 -8.83 2.39
CA ASP A 253 -18.83 -9.28 1.44
C ASP A 253 -19.80 -8.15 1.06
N LYS A 254 -19.82 -7.07 1.84
CA LYS A 254 -20.58 -5.83 1.54
C LYS A 254 -19.74 -4.73 0.90
N ALA A 255 -18.42 -4.92 0.79
CA ALA A 255 -17.55 -3.91 0.23
C ALA A 255 -17.88 -3.63 -1.24
N PRO A 256 -17.87 -2.34 -1.67
CA PRO A 256 -18.18 -1.97 -3.05
C PRO A 256 -17.11 -2.37 -4.05
N CYS A 257 -15.93 -2.78 -3.59
CA CYS A 257 -14.81 -3.19 -4.41
C CYS A 257 -13.89 -4.18 -3.69
N ASP A 258 -13.27 -5.09 -4.46
CA ASP A 258 -12.25 -6.07 -4.06
C ASP A 258 -12.62 -6.94 -2.84
N GLY A 259 -13.91 -7.01 -2.48
CA GLY A 259 -14.42 -7.80 -1.36
C GLY A 259 -13.84 -9.22 -1.26
N PRO A 260 -13.81 -10.02 -2.37
CA PRO A 260 -13.26 -11.38 -2.34
C PRO A 260 -11.79 -11.50 -1.89
N ASN A 261 -11.03 -10.41 -1.93
CA ASN A 261 -9.61 -10.38 -1.52
C ASN A 261 -9.41 -9.83 -0.12
N MET A 262 -10.29 -8.94 0.35
CA MET A 262 -10.10 -8.25 1.64
C MET A 262 -10.25 -9.20 2.82
N LEU A 263 -9.40 -9.00 3.83
CA LEU A 263 -9.48 -9.73 5.08
C LEU A 263 -10.53 -9.09 6.01
N PRO A 264 -11.36 -9.88 6.70
CA PRO A 264 -12.17 -9.38 7.80
C PRO A 264 -11.30 -8.86 8.95
N PHE A 265 -11.77 -7.86 9.69
CA PHE A 265 -11.03 -7.29 10.83
C PHE A 265 -10.71 -8.31 11.91
N ASP A 266 -11.62 -9.26 12.16
CA ASP A 266 -11.47 -10.30 13.17
C ASP A 266 -10.33 -11.30 12.87
N TRP A 267 -9.85 -11.37 11.61
CA TRP A 267 -8.69 -12.20 11.28
C TRP A 267 -7.36 -11.52 11.62
N LEU A 268 -7.32 -10.18 11.73
CA LEU A 268 -6.09 -9.44 11.90
C LEU A 268 -5.34 -9.75 13.22
N PRO A 269 -5.98 -9.83 14.40
CA PRO A 269 -5.23 -10.09 15.63
C PRO A 269 -4.41 -11.38 15.57
N GLY A 270 -5.03 -12.50 15.22
CA GLY A 270 -4.34 -13.80 15.13
C GLY A 270 -3.29 -13.83 14.00
N LEU A 271 -3.53 -13.11 12.89
CA LEU A 271 -2.53 -12.96 11.83
C LEU A 271 -1.33 -12.16 12.36
N LEU A 272 -1.52 -11.00 12.97
CA LEU A 272 -0.45 -10.15 13.48
C LEU A 272 0.42 -10.86 14.53
N ASP A 273 -0.20 -11.64 15.43
CA ASP A 273 0.55 -12.45 16.40
C ASP A 273 1.44 -13.49 15.73
N SER A 274 0.94 -14.20 14.71
CA SER A 274 1.72 -15.17 13.96
C SER A 274 2.86 -14.51 13.17
N LEU A 275 2.63 -13.33 12.58
CA LEU A 275 3.66 -12.58 11.84
C LEU A 275 4.78 -12.09 12.77
N LYS A 276 4.46 -11.61 13.97
CA LYS A 276 5.45 -11.21 14.98
C LYS A 276 6.33 -12.39 15.40
N ALA A 277 5.72 -13.55 15.68
CA ALA A 277 6.46 -14.75 16.04
C ALA A 277 7.42 -15.22 14.93
N ILE A 278 6.95 -15.24 13.67
CA ILE A 278 7.78 -15.60 12.52
C ILE A 278 8.91 -14.58 12.34
N ARG A 279 8.61 -13.28 12.41
CA ARG A 279 9.64 -12.24 12.28
C ARG A 279 10.71 -12.37 13.36
N ALA A 280 10.34 -12.60 14.61
CA ALA A 280 11.30 -12.83 15.70
C ALA A 280 12.21 -14.04 15.44
N ALA A 281 11.68 -15.08 14.80
CA ALA A 281 12.45 -16.29 14.46
C ALA A 281 13.44 -16.10 13.30
N VAL A 282 13.19 -15.14 12.38
CA VAL A 282 14.06 -14.90 11.20
C VAL A 282 14.92 -13.63 11.32
N SER A 283 14.72 -12.81 12.37
CA SER A 283 15.60 -11.67 12.67
C SER A 283 16.86 -12.17 13.36
N HIS A 284 17.98 -12.09 12.67
CA HIS A 284 19.32 -12.46 13.16
C HIS A 284 20.18 -11.21 13.32
#